data_c33c1288a3cade2af1c93d664e525f10
#
_entry.id   c33c1288a3cade2af1c93d664e525f10
#
_cell.length_a   1.000
_cell.length_b   1.000
_cell.length_c   1.000
_cell.angle_alpha   90.00
_cell.angle_beta   90.00
_cell.angle_gamma   90.00
#
_symmetry.space_group_name_H-M   'P 1'
#
loop_
_entity.id
_entity.type
_entity.pdbx_description
1 polymer ?
#
loop_
_entity_poly.entity_id
_entity_poly.type
_entity_poly.pdbx_seq_one_letter_code
_entity_poly.pdbx_strand_id
1 'polypeptide(L)'
;MFAAEPPKPLPLSLIVSLPRPQSFKKVLHFAVSSGIKQIIFTHSAKVEKSYWNSTVLVPESIHAEVIEGLEQGFDTVMPEIRFYRYLKEFFADAETLFPPDSLKIIAHPGRSAETLPSGAPHTVLAIGPEGGYVNSEVEAFASAGFIPAAFGSHILRVEFAAAFIAGFLMHR
;
A
#
# COMPACT_ATOMS: atom_id res chain seq x y z
N MET A 1 -11.38 16.18 -28.47
CA MET A 1 -10.95 16.90 -27.24
C MET A 1 -11.57 16.14 -26.07
N PHE A 2 -10.75 15.48 -25.26
CA PHE A 2 -11.24 14.79 -24.05
C PHE A 2 -11.52 15.88 -23.02
N ALA A 3 -12.80 16.14 -22.75
CA ALA A 3 -13.26 17.22 -21.86
C ALA A 3 -13.61 16.71 -20.45
N ALA A 4 -13.34 15.43 -20.14
CA ALA A 4 -13.60 14.87 -18.80
C ALA A 4 -12.36 15.07 -17.92
N GLU A 5 -12.57 15.70 -16.75
CA GLU A 5 -11.54 15.73 -15.71
C GLU A 5 -11.31 14.32 -15.17
N PRO A 6 -10.07 13.96 -14.80
CA PRO A 6 -9.79 12.67 -14.18
C PRO A 6 -10.53 12.55 -12.82
N PRO A 7 -10.86 11.34 -12.38
CA PRO A 7 -11.44 11.10 -11.07
C PRO A 7 -10.56 11.69 -9.96
N LYS A 8 -11.18 12.10 -8.84
CA LYS A 8 -10.42 12.56 -7.68
C LYS A 8 -9.58 11.40 -7.11
N PRO A 9 -8.29 11.64 -6.80
CA PRO A 9 -7.46 10.64 -6.13
C PRO A 9 -8.10 10.14 -4.83
N LEU A 10 -7.92 8.85 -4.57
CA LEU A 10 -8.26 8.30 -3.27
C LEU A 10 -7.30 8.88 -2.20
N PRO A 11 -7.79 9.40 -1.06
CA PRO A 11 -6.93 9.97 -0.03
C PRO A 11 -6.22 8.88 0.80
N LEU A 12 -5.52 7.99 0.09
CA LEU A 12 -4.84 6.82 0.62
C LEU A 12 -3.47 6.65 -0.02
N SER A 13 -2.42 6.51 0.80
CA SER A 13 -1.12 5.99 0.39
C SER A 13 -1.00 4.52 0.78
N LEU A 14 -0.54 3.69 -0.12
CA LEU A 14 -0.44 2.25 0.09
C LEU A 14 1.04 1.82 0.17
N ILE A 15 1.41 1.21 1.29
CA ILE A 15 2.71 0.57 1.51
C ILE A 15 2.49 -0.94 1.54
N VAL A 16 3.20 -1.68 0.71
CA VAL A 16 3.12 -3.15 0.70
C VAL A 16 4.52 -3.73 0.75
N SER A 17 4.77 -4.61 1.71
CA SER A 17 5.97 -5.45 1.64
C SER A 17 5.88 -6.32 0.40
N LEU A 18 6.95 -6.33 -0.41
CA LEU A 18 6.94 -6.89 -1.77
C LEU A 18 6.37 -8.32 -1.76
N PRO A 19 5.16 -8.52 -2.29
CA PRO A 19 4.54 -9.83 -2.31
C PRO A 19 5.10 -10.67 -3.46
N ARG A 20 4.69 -11.94 -3.54
CA ARG A 20 5.03 -12.79 -4.69
C ARG A 20 4.63 -12.11 -6.02
N PRO A 21 5.33 -12.40 -7.12
CA PRO A 21 5.14 -11.72 -8.41
C PRO A 21 3.69 -11.65 -8.91
N GLN A 22 2.92 -12.73 -8.74
CA GLN A 22 1.51 -12.77 -9.17
C GLN A 22 0.61 -11.85 -8.31
N SER A 23 0.89 -11.76 -7.00
CA SER A 23 0.16 -10.86 -6.11
C SER A 23 0.58 -9.41 -6.31
N PHE A 24 1.86 -9.16 -6.66
CA PHE A 24 2.35 -7.82 -6.99
C PHE A 24 1.53 -7.18 -8.11
N LYS A 25 1.35 -7.86 -9.22
CA LYS A 25 0.54 -7.36 -10.34
C LYS A 25 -0.87 -7.00 -9.92
N LYS A 26 -1.53 -7.88 -9.16
CA LYS A 26 -2.90 -7.66 -8.67
C LYS A 26 -3.01 -6.48 -7.72
N VAL A 27 -2.04 -6.34 -6.79
CA VAL A 27 -1.98 -5.20 -5.87
C VAL A 27 -1.77 -3.90 -6.64
N LEU A 28 -0.84 -3.89 -7.59
CA LEU A 28 -0.55 -2.71 -8.40
C LEU A 28 -1.77 -2.32 -9.24
N HIS A 29 -2.37 -3.26 -9.94
CA HIS A 29 -3.58 -3.03 -10.75
C HIS A 29 -4.74 -2.51 -9.90
N PHE A 30 -5.01 -3.14 -8.74
CA PHE A 30 -6.01 -2.64 -7.79
C PHE A 30 -5.71 -1.21 -7.34
N ALA A 31 -4.48 -0.94 -6.88
CA ALA A 31 -4.13 0.36 -6.35
C ALA A 31 -4.30 1.47 -7.40
N VAL A 32 -3.86 1.22 -8.63
CA VAL A 32 -3.98 2.18 -9.73
C VAL A 32 -5.44 2.39 -10.13
N SER A 33 -6.19 1.32 -10.35
CA SER A 33 -7.58 1.40 -10.80
C SER A 33 -8.53 2.00 -9.75
N SER A 34 -8.17 1.92 -8.46
CA SER A 34 -8.92 2.56 -7.38
C SER A 34 -8.54 4.02 -7.12
N GLY A 35 -7.59 4.59 -7.88
CA GLY A 35 -7.20 5.99 -7.75
C GLY A 35 -6.18 6.28 -6.64
N ILE A 36 -5.47 5.27 -6.12
CA ILE A 36 -4.35 5.46 -5.20
C ILE A 36 -3.17 6.03 -5.99
N LYS A 37 -2.66 7.20 -5.59
CA LYS A 37 -1.62 7.92 -6.31
C LYS A 37 -0.23 7.80 -5.69
N GLN A 38 -0.11 7.22 -4.50
CA GLN A 38 1.18 6.93 -3.89
C GLN A 38 1.22 5.46 -3.47
N ILE A 39 2.11 4.69 -4.12
CA ILE A 39 2.26 3.25 -3.92
C ILE A 39 3.72 2.97 -3.59
N ILE A 40 3.97 2.32 -2.47
CA ILE A 40 5.31 2.05 -1.97
C ILE A 40 5.48 0.56 -1.75
N PHE A 41 6.50 -0.03 -2.37
CA PHE A 41 6.90 -1.41 -2.12
C PHE A 41 8.17 -1.45 -1.28
N THR A 42 8.15 -2.25 -0.20
CA THR A 42 9.27 -2.37 0.74
C THR A 42 9.74 -3.82 0.84
N HIS A 43 10.98 -4.01 1.29
CA HIS A 43 11.43 -5.30 1.77
C HIS A 43 11.02 -5.46 3.25
N SER A 44 10.74 -6.70 3.67
CA SER A 44 10.58 -7.07 5.07
C SER A 44 11.18 -8.47 5.32
N ALA A 45 11.34 -8.85 6.57
CA ALA A 45 12.06 -10.06 6.97
C ALA A 45 11.55 -11.36 6.30
N LYS A 46 10.26 -11.42 6.02
CA LYS A 46 9.62 -12.59 5.40
C LYS A 46 9.36 -12.45 3.89
N VAL A 47 9.95 -11.44 3.25
CA VAL A 47 9.95 -11.31 1.78
C VAL A 47 11.06 -12.18 1.21
N GLU A 48 10.74 -13.02 0.25
CA GLU A 48 11.76 -13.80 -0.46
C GLU A 48 12.64 -12.90 -1.32
N LYS A 49 13.97 -13.05 -1.17
CA LYS A 49 14.95 -12.23 -1.90
C LYS A 49 14.81 -12.36 -3.43
N SER A 50 14.36 -13.51 -3.91
CA SER A 50 14.12 -13.79 -5.32
C SER A 50 13.05 -12.90 -5.94
N TYR A 51 12.07 -12.41 -5.17
CA TYR A 51 11.01 -11.54 -5.69
C TYR A 51 11.56 -10.24 -6.27
N TRP A 52 12.64 -9.71 -5.69
CA TRP A 52 13.32 -8.51 -6.17
C TRP A 52 14.00 -8.66 -7.53
N ASN A 53 14.21 -9.89 -7.99
CA ASN A 53 14.81 -10.19 -9.29
C ASN A 53 13.75 -10.63 -10.32
N SER A 54 12.47 -10.50 -9.98
CA SER A 54 11.37 -10.90 -10.86
C SER A 54 11.21 -9.94 -12.03
N THR A 55 10.89 -10.49 -13.19
CA THR A 55 10.60 -9.72 -14.41
C THR A 55 9.37 -8.81 -14.28
N VAL A 56 8.49 -9.05 -13.30
CA VAL A 56 7.36 -8.14 -13.05
C VAL A 56 7.79 -6.78 -12.50
N LEU A 57 9.03 -6.66 -12.00
CA LEU A 57 9.58 -5.40 -11.48
C LEU A 57 10.40 -4.61 -12.51
N VAL A 58 10.54 -5.11 -13.73
CA VAL A 58 11.19 -4.30 -14.78
C VAL A 58 10.29 -3.11 -15.15
N PRO A 59 10.87 -1.94 -15.46
CA PRO A 59 10.11 -0.71 -15.69
C PRO A 59 8.98 -0.87 -16.71
N GLU A 60 9.22 -1.62 -17.77
CA GLU A 60 8.25 -1.85 -18.85
C GLU A 60 7.04 -2.66 -18.36
N SER A 61 7.26 -3.68 -17.50
CA SER A 61 6.17 -4.46 -16.90
C SER A 61 5.34 -3.62 -15.93
N ILE A 62 6.00 -2.82 -15.09
CA ILE A 62 5.31 -1.91 -14.16
C ILE A 62 4.48 -0.90 -14.95
N HIS A 63 5.07 -0.30 -15.99
CA HIS A 63 4.37 0.69 -16.82
C HIS A 63 3.13 0.09 -17.49
N ALA A 64 3.23 -1.12 -18.04
CA ALA A 64 2.10 -1.81 -18.65
C ALA A 64 0.95 -2.04 -17.64
N GLU A 65 1.26 -2.57 -16.45
CA GLU A 65 0.26 -2.79 -15.40
C GLU A 65 -0.38 -1.46 -14.92
N VAL A 66 0.40 -0.38 -14.87
CA VAL A 66 -0.12 0.96 -14.52
C VAL A 66 -1.08 1.46 -15.58
N ILE A 67 -0.74 1.35 -16.87
CA ILE A 67 -1.63 1.76 -17.96
C ILE A 67 -2.93 0.97 -17.94
N GLU A 68 -2.88 -0.36 -17.80
CA GLU A 68 -4.07 -1.20 -17.67
C GLU A 68 -4.95 -0.79 -16.46
N GLY A 69 -4.31 -0.47 -15.33
CA GLY A 69 -5.02 0.00 -14.14
C GLY A 69 -5.69 1.37 -14.35
N LEU A 70 -5.01 2.30 -15.02
CA LEU A 70 -5.56 3.62 -15.36
C LEU A 70 -6.74 3.50 -16.34
N GLU A 71 -6.61 2.68 -17.37
CA GLU A 71 -7.70 2.40 -18.32
C GLU A 71 -8.91 1.81 -17.61
N GLN A 72 -8.71 0.84 -16.72
CA GLN A 72 -9.78 0.24 -15.91
C GLN A 72 -10.45 1.26 -14.99
N GLY A 73 -9.66 2.17 -14.39
CA GLY A 73 -10.14 3.21 -13.46
C GLY A 73 -10.68 4.47 -14.15
N PHE A 74 -10.66 4.54 -15.50
CA PHE A 74 -10.98 5.76 -16.27
C PHE A 74 -10.18 6.97 -15.81
N ASP A 75 -8.91 6.76 -15.45
CA ASP A 75 -8.02 7.78 -14.91
C ASP A 75 -6.85 8.05 -15.86
N THR A 76 -6.34 9.29 -15.83
CA THR A 76 -5.24 9.74 -16.69
C THR A 76 -4.03 10.22 -15.89
N VAL A 77 -4.12 10.21 -14.56
CA VAL A 77 -3.05 10.70 -13.69
C VAL A 77 -2.21 9.52 -13.20
N MET A 78 -0.94 9.50 -13.60
CA MET A 78 0.01 8.47 -13.20
C MET A 78 0.23 8.48 -11.67
N PRO A 79 0.28 7.31 -11.01
CA PRO A 79 0.70 7.22 -9.62
C PRO A 79 2.22 7.37 -9.48
N GLU A 80 2.65 7.82 -8.31
CA GLU A 80 4.02 7.70 -7.87
C GLU A 80 4.25 6.30 -7.30
N ILE A 81 5.25 5.56 -7.81
CA ILE A 81 5.61 4.24 -7.33
C ILE A 81 7.06 4.26 -6.83
N ARG A 82 7.25 3.87 -5.57
CA ARG A 82 8.58 3.81 -4.96
C ARG A 82 8.91 2.40 -4.50
N PHE A 83 10.19 2.06 -4.53
CA PHE A 83 10.72 0.78 -4.08
C PHE A 83 11.85 1.01 -3.06
N TYR A 84 11.70 0.43 -1.87
CA TYR A 84 12.70 0.45 -0.80
C TYR A 84 13.18 -0.97 -0.53
N ARG A 85 14.45 -1.24 -0.82
CA ARG A 85 15.06 -2.55 -0.54
C ARG A 85 15.37 -2.78 0.93
N TYR A 86 15.31 -1.73 1.74
CA TYR A 86 15.50 -1.82 3.18
C TYR A 86 14.49 -0.94 3.90
N LEU A 87 13.82 -1.49 4.91
CA LEU A 87 12.84 -0.72 5.72
C LEU A 87 13.49 0.51 6.38
N LYS A 88 14.77 0.44 6.75
CA LYS A 88 15.49 1.60 7.31
C LYS A 88 15.52 2.81 6.37
N GLU A 89 15.62 2.58 5.06
CA GLU A 89 15.59 3.64 4.04
C GLU A 89 14.19 4.24 3.94
N PHE A 90 13.17 3.39 3.94
CA PHE A 90 11.78 3.83 3.99
C PHE A 90 11.51 4.69 5.23
N PHE A 91 11.94 4.25 6.42
CA PHE A 91 11.71 5.01 7.65
C PHE A 91 12.49 6.33 7.70
N ALA A 92 13.65 6.43 7.08
CA ALA A 92 14.39 7.68 6.95
C ALA A 92 13.62 8.74 6.16
N ASP A 93 12.84 8.33 5.16
CA ASP A 93 12.05 9.21 4.32
C ASP A 93 10.62 9.42 4.86
N ALA A 94 10.13 8.53 5.73
CA ALA A 94 8.72 8.42 6.10
C ALA A 94 8.10 9.69 6.71
N GLU A 95 8.90 10.57 7.33
CA GLU A 95 8.40 11.85 7.88
C GLU A 95 7.97 12.83 6.80
N THR A 96 8.61 12.77 5.63
CA THR A 96 8.38 13.71 4.52
C THR A 96 7.54 13.14 3.38
N LEU A 97 7.32 11.81 3.39
CA LEU A 97 6.62 11.10 2.31
C LEU A 97 5.12 11.37 2.28
N PHE A 98 4.51 11.64 3.41
CA PHE A 98 3.06 11.66 3.53
C PHE A 98 2.56 13.05 3.94
N PRO A 99 1.32 13.42 3.56
CA PRO A 99 0.72 14.65 4.03
C PRO A 99 0.75 14.75 5.57
N PRO A 100 0.94 15.93 6.15
CA PRO A 100 0.79 16.12 7.58
C PRO A 100 -0.61 15.70 8.03
N ASP A 101 -0.74 15.26 9.27
CA ASP A 101 -2.00 14.78 9.87
C ASP A 101 -2.58 13.51 9.23
N SER A 102 -1.77 12.78 8.44
CA SER A 102 -2.17 11.48 7.92
C SER A 102 -2.35 10.44 9.04
N LEU A 103 -3.44 9.70 8.99
CA LEU A 103 -3.63 8.50 9.83
C LEU A 103 -2.75 7.37 9.29
N LYS A 104 -1.71 7.00 10.02
CA LYS A 104 -0.78 5.94 9.64
C LYS A 104 -1.19 4.62 10.31
N ILE A 105 -1.42 3.58 9.51
CA ILE A 105 -1.91 2.27 9.98
C ILE A 105 -1.04 1.17 9.44
N ILE A 106 -0.70 0.20 10.29
CA ILE A 106 -0.12 -1.08 9.87
C ILE A 106 -1.15 -2.19 10.09
N ALA A 107 -1.49 -2.91 9.01
CA ALA A 107 -2.37 -4.08 9.07
C ALA A 107 -1.64 -5.23 9.78
N HIS A 108 -1.99 -5.46 11.04
CA HIS A 108 -1.37 -6.48 11.89
C HIS A 108 -2.37 -6.93 12.97
N PRO A 109 -2.34 -8.21 13.42
CA PRO A 109 -3.14 -8.65 14.55
C PRO A 109 -2.90 -7.78 15.79
N GLY A 110 -3.97 -7.30 16.43
CA GLY A 110 -3.85 -6.41 17.59
C GLY A 110 -5.18 -5.73 17.92
N ARG A 111 -5.14 -4.40 18.10
CA ARG A 111 -6.35 -3.59 18.33
C ARG A 111 -7.31 -3.72 17.16
N SER A 112 -8.62 -3.75 17.45
CA SER A 112 -9.65 -3.71 16.40
C SER A 112 -9.55 -2.42 15.59
N ALA A 113 -9.68 -2.53 14.27
CA ALA A 113 -9.72 -1.38 13.37
C ALA A 113 -10.91 -0.46 13.64
N GLU A 114 -11.97 -0.94 14.27
CA GLU A 114 -13.12 -0.14 14.68
C GLU A 114 -12.76 0.95 15.70
N THR A 115 -11.67 0.78 16.44
CA THR A 115 -11.18 1.76 17.44
C THR A 115 -10.18 2.77 16.87
N LEU A 116 -9.90 2.73 15.57
CA LEU A 116 -9.01 3.70 14.92
C LEU A 116 -9.66 5.09 14.91
N PRO A 117 -8.87 6.17 14.97
CA PRO A 117 -9.37 7.53 14.75
C PRO A 117 -10.07 7.66 13.41
N SER A 118 -11.10 8.48 13.34
CA SER A 118 -11.85 8.81 12.11
C SER A 118 -11.63 10.28 11.73
N GLY A 119 -11.92 10.61 10.47
CA GLY A 119 -11.87 11.99 9.98
C GLY A 119 -10.48 12.51 9.62
N ALA A 120 -9.47 11.64 9.52
CA ALA A 120 -8.17 12.06 8.99
C ALA A 120 -8.30 12.44 7.51
N PRO A 121 -7.64 13.53 7.06
CA PRO A 121 -7.72 13.98 5.67
C PRO A 121 -7.03 13.02 4.69
N HIS A 122 -6.13 12.21 5.17
CA HIS A 122 -5.38 11.22 4.40
C HIS A 122 -5.04 10.00 5.27
N THR A 123 -4.99 8.84 4.67
CA THR A 123 -4.61 7.60 5.35
C THR A 123 -3.37 6.98 4.70
N VAL A 124 -2.48 6.42 5.50
CA VAL A 124 -1.32 5.65 5.07
C VAL A 124 -1.49 4.23 5.58
N LEU A 125 -1.65 3.28 4.67
CA LEU A 125 -1.87 1.87 5.00
C LEU A 125 -0.63 1.04 4.67
N ALA A 126 -0.07 0.37 5.66
CA ALA A 126 1.02 -0.59 5.49
C ALA A 126 0.52 -2.03 5.63
N ILE A 127 0.85 -2.87 4.63
CA ILE A 127 0.48 -4.30 4.56
C ILE A 127 1.75 -5.14 4.45
N GLY A 128 1.85 -6.17 5.29
CA GLY A 128 2.97 -7.11 5.29
C GLY A 128 2.95 -8.09 4.10
N PRO A 129 4.02 -8.87 3.95
CA PRO A 129 4.08 -9.97 2.99
C PRO A 129 3.16 -11.12 3.42
N GLU A 130 3.09 -12.19 2.64
CA GLU A 130 2.26 -13.37 2.93
C GLU A 130 2.50 -13.96 4.33
N GLY A 131 3.74 -13.87 4.84
CA GLY A 131 4.10 -14.32 6.19
C GLY A 131 3.85 -13.27 7.29
N GLY A 132 3.35 -12.08 6.95
CA GLY A 132 3.17 -10.95 7.86
C GLY A 132 4.49 -10.34 8.35
N TYR A 133 4.41 -9.22 9.02
CA TYR A 133 5.57 -8.58 9.67
C TYR A 133 6.05 -9.36 10.89
N VAL A 134 7.34 -9.25 11.21
CA VAL A 134 7.89 -9.71 12.50
C VAL A 134 7.75 -8.59 13.56
N ASN A 135 7.82 -8.97 14.84
CA ASN A 135 7.57 -8.02 15.94
C ASN A 135 8.45 -6.77 15.88
N SER A 136 9.74 -6.93 15.57
CA SER A 136 10.66 -5.78 15.45
C SER A 136 10.30 -4.82 14.31
N GLU A 137 9.69 -5.31 13.23
CA GLU A 137 9.17 -4.47 12.16
C GLU A 137 7.92 -3.72 12.60
N VAL A 138 7.00 -4.39 13.30
CA VAL A 138 5.81 -3.74 13.88
C VAL A 138 6.21 -2.66 14.86
N GLU A 139 7.19 -2.89 15.72
CA GLU A 139 7.76 -1.90 16.64
C GLU A 139 8.38 -0.70 15.90
N ALA A 140 9.10 -0.96 14.80
CA ALA A 140 9.67 0.10 13.97
C ALA A 140 8.57 0.95 13.29
N PHE A 141 7.52 0.32 12.76
CA PHE A 141 6.36 1.03 12.25
C PHE A 141 5.67 1.86 13.34
N ALA A 142 5.48 1.29 14.54
CA ALA A 142 4.88 2.00 15.67
C ALA A 142 5.73 3.22 16.08
N SER A 143 7.05 3.08 16.08
CA SER A 143 7.99 4.20 16.36
C SER A 143 7.91 5.30 15.30
N ALA A 144 7.53 4.96 14.06
CA ALA A 144 7.27 5.91 12.98
C ALA A 144 5.82 6.45 12.98
N GLY A 145 5.05 6.19 14.05
CA GLY A 145 3.69 6.70 14.24
C GLY A 145 2.59 5.87 13.61
N PHE A 146 2.87 4.65 13.15
CA PHE A 146 1.83 3.76 12.63
C PHE A 146 1.11 3.04 13.76
N ILE A 147 -0.21 2.94 13.65
CA ILE A 147 -1.08 2.24 14.60
C ILE A 147 -1.31 0.82 14.09
N PRO A 148 -0.89 -0.22 14.84
CA PRO A 148 -1.24 -1.60 14.50
C PRO A 148 -2.75 -1.82 14.63
N ALA A 149 -3.38 -2.38 13.58
CA ALA A 149 -4.81 -2.64 13.59
C ALA A 149 -5.17 -3.95 12.87
N ALA A 150 -6.11 -4.68 13.45
CA ALA A 150 -6.68 -5.91 12.92
C ALA A 150 -8.00 -5.62 12.19
N PHE A 151 -8.12 -6.11 10.97
CA PHE A 151 -9.27 -5.91 10.08
C PHE A 151 -10.09 -7.20 9.93
N GLY A 152 -10.48 -7.76 11.05
CA GLY A 152 -11.23 -9.01 11.12
C GLY A 152 -10.40 -10.19 11.65
N SER A 153 -11.04 -11.33 11.80
CA SER A 153 -10.47 -12.55 12.39
C SER A 153 -9.81 -13.49 11.36
N HIS A 154 -10.01 -13.24 10.07
CA HIS A 154 -9.52 -14.11 9.01
C HIS A 154 -8.26 -13.52 8.37
N ILE A 155 -7.32 -14.42 8.03
CA ILE A 155 -6.12 -14.05 7.28
C ILE A 155 -6.47 -13.96 5.80
N LEU A 156 -6.21 -12.81 5.20
CA LEU A 156 -6.40 -12.57 3.77
C LEU A 156 -5.06 -12.64 3.04
N ARG A 157 -5.10 -13.02 1.76
CA ARG A 157 -3.95 -12.82 0.88
C ARG A 157 -3.70 -11.33 0.69
N VAL A 158 -2.45 -10.95 0.42
CA VAL A 158 -2.01 -9.56 0.34
C VAL A 158 -2.87 -8.74 -0.62
N GLU A 159 -3.16 -9.26 -1.82
CA GLU A 159 -3.99 -8.58 -2.81
C GLU A 159 -5.43 -8.35 -2.36
N PHE A 160 -6.00 -9.28 -1.60
CA PHE A 160 -7.36 -9.14 -1.06
C PHE A 160 -7.36 -8.27 0.20
N ALA A 161 -6.33 -8.36 1.03
CA ALA A 161 -6.16 -7.48 2.18
C ALA A 161 -6.08 -6.02 1.75
N ALA A 162 -5.31 -5.71 0.69
CA ALA A 162 -5.18 -4.36 0.16
C ALA A 162 -6.55 -3.78 -0.23
N ALA A 163 -7.33 -4.52 -1.01
CA ALA A 163 -8.65 -4.06 -1.46
C ALA A 163 -9.65 -3.95 -0.31
N PHE A 164 -9.72 -4.97 0.54
CA PHE A 164 -10.67 -5.02 1.66
C PHE A 164 -10.42 -3.90 2.67
N ILE A 165 -9.15 -3.72 3.07
CA ILE A 165 -8.79 -2.73 4.08
C ILE A 165 -8.93 -1.31 3.53
N ALA A 166 -8.51 -1.07 2.27
CA ALA A 166 -8.70 0.24 1.64
C ALA A 166 -10.20 0.61 1.58
N GLY A 167 -11.07 -0.31 1.15
CA GLY A 167 -12.51 -0.10 1.14
C GLY A 167 -13.07 0.18 2.54
N PHE A 168 -12.65 -0.58 3.56
CA PHE A 168 -13.05 -0.34 4.95
C PHE A 168 -12.65 1.05 5.44
N LEU A 169 -11.43 1.50 5.14
CA LEU A 169 -10.90 2.78 5.60
C LEU A 169 -11.56 3.99 4.92
N MET A 170 -11.98 3.84 3.67
CA MET A 170 -12.58 4.94 2.91
C MET A 170 -14.08 5.16 3.21
N HIS A 171 -14.71 4.24 3.91
CA HIS A 171 -16.14 4.33 4.30
C HIS A 171 -16.36 4.58 5.79
N ARG A 172 -15.35 5.07 6.51
CA ARG A 172 -15.41 5.38 7.96
C ARG A 172 -15.71 6.83 8.26
#